data_1a1bf918efce2ae4ddc8deefcdf72a27
#
_entry.id   1a1bf918efce2ae4ddc8deefcdf72a27
#
_cell.length_a   1.000
_cell.length_b   1.000
_cell.length_c   1.000
_cell.angle_alpha   90.00
_cell.angle_beta   90.00
_cell.angle_gamma   90.00
#
_symmetry.space_group_name_H-M   'P 1'
#
loop_
_entity.id
_entity.type
_entity.pdbx_description
1 polymer ?
#
loop_
_entity_poly.entity_id
_entity_poly.type
_entity_poly.pdbx_seq_one_letter_code
_entity_poly.pdbx_strand_id
1 'polypeptide(L)'
;MSATRPRLSAQDRRQAVLDTACHAFFAKSYRGATTAEIAREAGITEPILYRHFGSKRDLYLACLEEAWRIFREFAEEALEADPSGCLGAIADAYTAKRAKLRLVDLWIQALTEASGDPVIAKALRQQIRAVHDFFAGVIRRGQSDGVLNPDRDPEAEAWIFISGGLLATIDHRLGGLLGGDLDRVRSSRRAWMLQSGA
;
A
#
# COMPACT_ATOMS: atom_id res chain seq x y z
N MET A 1 29.42 6.42 -33.55
CA MET A 1 28.93 7.54 -32.73
C MET A 1 28.33 6.93 -31.45
N SER A 2 29.05 7.00 -30.34
CA SER A 2 28.59 6.44 -29.06
C SER A 2 27.63 7.43 -28.44
N ALA A 3 26.34 7.05 -28.35
CA ALA A 3 25.33 7.88 -27.68
C ALA A 3 25.61 7.85 -26.17
N THR A 4 26.12 8.94 -25.64
CA THR A 4 26.29 9.13 -24.19
C THR A 4 24.93 9.06 -23.52
N ARG A 5 24.64 8.00 -22.76
CA ARG A 5 23.44 7.89 -21.93
C ARG A 5 23.33 9.12 -21.04
N PRO A 6 22.18 9.82 -21.02
CA PRO A 6 22.00 10.98 -20.15
C PRO A 6 22.25 10.57 -18.69
N ARG A 7 23.06 11.37 -18.02
CA ARG A 7 23.42 11.13 -16.61
C ARG A 7 22.18 11.41 -15.76
N LEU A 8 21.62 10.36 -15.17
CA LEU A 8 20.48 10.45 -14.25
C LEU A 8 20.72 11.49 -13.15
N SER A 9 19.69 12.26 -12.80
CA SER A 9 19.76 13.19 -11.67
C SER A 9 20.01 12.42 -10.35
N ALA A 10 20.40 13.13 -9.28
CA ALA A 10 20.55 12.51 -7.97
C ALA A 10 19.22 11.95 -7.45
N GLN A 11 18.11 12.60 -7.78
CA GLN A 11 16.76 12.18 -7.42
C GLN A 11 16.34 10.94 -8.19
N ASP A 12 16.58 10.89 -9.51
CA ASP A 12 16.25 9.70 -10.31
C ASP A 12 17.05 8.47 -9.85
N ARG A 13 18.32 8.68 -9.49
CA ARG A 13 19.14 7.59 -8.92
C ARG A 13 18.61 7.10 -7.58
N ARG A 14 18.19 8.02 -6.69
CA ARG A 14 17.58 7.67 -5.41
C ARG A 14 16.29 6.87 -5.62
N GLN A 15 15.46 7.29 -6.58
CA GLN A 15 14.21 6.57 -6.92
C GLN A 15 14.51 5.18 -7.47
N ALA A 16 15.43 5.04 -8.41
CA ALA A 16 15.81 3.73 -8.95
C ALA A 16 16.31 2.76 -7.88
N VAL A 17 17.08 3.27 -6.90
CA VAL A 17 17.51 2.45 -5.74
C VAL A 17 16.32 2.05 -4.88
N LEU A 18 15.38 2.97 -4.63
CA LEU A 18 14.17 2.71 -3.85
C LEU A 18 13.29 1.65 -4.51
N ASP A 19 13.06 1.75 -5.82
CA ASP A 19 12.28 0.78 -6.59
C ASP A 19 12.89 -0.62 -6.51
N THR A 20 14.22 -0.71 -6.68
CA THR A 20 14.98 -1.97 -6.54
C THR A 20 14.85 -2.55 -5.14
N ALA A 21 14.95 -1.70 -4.10
CA ALA A 21 14.82 -2.12 -2.72
C ALA A 21 13.41 -2.62 -2.39
N CYS A 22 12.37 -1.92 -2.85
CA CYS A 22 10.99 -2.34 -2.67
C CYS A 22 10.76 -3.74 -3.27
N HIS A 23 11.31 -3.98 -4.47
CA HIS A 23 11.26 -5.30 -5.11
C HIS A 23 11.98 -6.38 -4.28
N ALA A 24 13.19 -6.09 -3.81
CA ALA A 24 13.99 -7.03 -3.02
C ALA A 24 13.31 -7.36 -1.68
N PHE A 25 12.83 -6.36 -0.95
CA PHE A 25 12.13 -6.57 0.32
C PHE A 25 10.81 -7.32 0.13
N PHE A 26 10.09 -7.05 -0.95
CA PHE A 26 8.89 -7.81 -1.26
C PHE A 26 9.20 -9.29 -1.52
N ALA A 27 10.23 -9.59 -2.30
CA ALA A 27 10.57 -10.95 -2.71
C ALA A 27 11.21 -11.78 -1.59
N LYS A 28 12.07 -11.15 -0.74
CA LYS A 28 12.94 -11.83 0.22
C LYS A 28 12.65 -11.46 1.69
N SER A 29 11.68 -10.60 1.97
CA SER A 29 11.42 -9.97 3.26
C SER A 29 12.54 -9.01 3.72
N TYR A 30 12.29 -8.28 4.83
CA TYR A 30 13.29 -7.38 5.42
C TYR A 30 14.57 -8.11 5.81
N ARG A 31 14.47 -9.28 6.44
CA ARG A 31 15.65 -10.04 6.91
C ARG A 31 16.40 -10.70 5.77
N GLY A 32 15.69 -11.24 4.79
CA GLY A 32 16.28 -11.99 3.68
C GLY A 32 16.97 -11.14 2.62
N ALA A 33 16.54 -9.87 2.41
CA ALA A 33 17.21 -8.96 1.49
C ALA A 33 18.46 -8.34 2.11
N THR A 34 19.57 -8.24 1.37
CA THR A 34 20.79 -7.55 1.81
C THR A 34 21.00 -6.25 1.05
N THR A 35 21.58 -5.24 1.70
CA THR A 35 21.91 -3.96 1.06
C THR A 35 22.96 -4.09 -0.03
N ALA A 36 23.87 -5.07 0.08
CA ALA A 36 24.83 -5.40 -0.96
C ALA A 36 24.15 -5.93 -2.24
N GLU A 37 23.15 -6.81 -2.11
CA GLU A 37 22.36 -7.30 -3.25
C GLU A 37 21.55 -6.16 -3.89
N ILE A 38 20.87 -5.36 -3.08
CA ILE A 38 20.09 -4.21 -3.56
C ILE A 38 20.98 -3.23 -4.32
N ALA A 39 22.15 -2.89 -3.77
CA ALA A 39 23.09 -1.99 -4.43
C ALA A 39 23.57 -2.54 -5.78
N ARG A 40 23.92 -3.83 -5.82
CA ARG A 40 24.33 -4.52 -7.05
C ARG A 40 23.23 -4.51 -8.11
N GLU A 41 21.98 -4.82 -7.73
CA GLU A 41 20.82 -4.81 -8.64
C GLU A 41 20.50 -3.42 -9.14
N ALA A 42 20.67 -2.38 -8.30
CA ALA A 42 20.50 -0.98 -8.67
C ALA A 42 21.68 -0.41 -9.48
N GLY A 43 22.75 -1.19 -9.74
CA GLY A 43 23.92 -0.77 -10.50
C GLY A 43 24.79 0.27 -9.77
N ILE A 44 24.80 0.25 -8.44
CA ILE A 44 25.60 1.13 -7.57
C ILE A 44 26.42 0.30 -6.57
N THR A 45 27.32 0.98 -5.84
CA THR A 45 28.03 0.34 -4.72
C THR A 45 27.25 0.54 -3.41
N GLU A 46 27.45 -0.34 -2.45
CA GLU A 46 26.79 -0.27 -1.13
C GLU A 46 27.09 1.05 -0.38
N PRO A 47 28.29 1.63 -0.40
CA PRO A 47 28.55 2.96 0.14
C PRO A 47 27.72 4.07 -0.51
N ILE A 48 27.41 3.97 -1.82
CA ILE A 48 26.53 4.92 -2.51
C ILE A 48 25.08 4.74 -2.02
N LEU A 49 24.62 3.50 -1.82
CA LEU A 49 23.31 3.23 -1.25
C LEU A 49 23.17 3.90 0.13
N TYR A 50 24.15 3.75 1.02
CA TYR A 50 24.13 4.36 2.35
C TYR A 50 24.23 5.89 2.35
N ARG A 51 24.72 6.50 1.26
CA ARG A 51 24.64 7.96 1.08
C ARG A 51 23.24 8.46 0.78
N HIS A 52 22.36 7.61 0.20
CA HIS A 52 20.97 7.92 -0.06
C HIS A 52 20.05 7.53 1.11
N PHE A 53 20.38 6.45 1.82
CA PHE A 53 19.59 5.90 2.92
C PHE A 53 20.53 5.52 4.05
N GLY A 54 20.40 6.17 5.21
CA GLY A 54 21.34 6.06 6.31
C GLY A 54 21.53 4.64 6.88
N SER A 55 20.52 3.77 6.69
CA SER A 55 20.55 2.36 7.12
C SER A 55 19.63 1.49 6.26
N LYS A 56 19.77 0.17 6.38
CA LYS A 56 18.80 -0.78 5.79
C LYS A 56 17.39 -0.54 6.29
N ARG A 57 17.24 -0.16 7.57
CA ARG A 57 15.96 0.20 8.17
C ARG A 57 15.36 1.45 7.51
N ASP A 58 16.16 2.50 7.33
CA ASP A 58 15.68 3.73 6.69
C ASP A 58 15.25 3.47 5.23
N LEU A 59 15.99 2.63 4.51
CA LEU A 59 15.62 2.17 3.19
C LEU A 59 14.29 1.39 3.20
N TYR A 60 14.09 0.52 4.20
CA TYR A 60 12.84 -0.24 4.34
C TYR A 60 11.66 0.66 4.67
N LEU A 61 11.84 1.64 5.57
CA LEU A 61 10.81 2.63 5.88
C LEU A 61 10.45 3.47 4.66
N ALA A 62 11.44 3.87 3.85
CA ALA A 62 11.18 4.56 2.60
C ALA A 62 10.39 3.71 1.60
N CYS A 63 10.59 2.37 1.58
CA CYS A 63 9.78 1.47 0.76
C CYS A 63 8.33 1.39 1.25
N LEU A 64 8.08 1.43 2.56
CA LEU A 64 6.72 1.48 3.09
C LEU A 64 6.02 2.79 2.70
N GLU A 65 6.71 3.92 2.78
CA GLU A 65 6.20 5.24 2.37
C GLU A 65 5.89 5.28 0.87
N GLU A 66 6.79 4.73 0.05
CA GLU A 66 6.62 4.68 -1.41
C GLU A 66 5.43 3.80 -1.80
N ALA A 67 5.26 2.64 -1.16
CA ALA A 67 4.11 1.77 -1.40
C ALA A 67 2.77 2.48 -1.07
N TRP A 68 2.77 3.28 0.00
CA TRP A 68 1.60 4.10 0.35
C TRP A 68 1.36 5.22 -0.67
N ARG A 69 2.39 5.91 -1.11
CA ARG A 69 2.29 6.95 -2.13
C ARG A 69 1.67 6.41 -3.43
N ILE A 70 2.21 5.29 -3.92
CA ILE A 70 1.71 4.62 -5.13
C ILE A 70 0.25 4.18 -4.95
N PHE A 71 -0.09 3.61 -3.79
CA PHE A 71 -1.46 3.18 -3.52
C PHE A 71 -2.42 4.39 -3.47
N ARG A 72 -2.03 5.49 -2.83
CA ARG A 72 -2.86 6.68 -2.71
C ARG A 72 -3.15 7.30 -4.08
N GLU A 73 -2.12 7.48 -4.91
CA GLU A 73 -2.28 7.99 -6.28
C GLU A 73 -3.24 7.10 -7.08
N PHE A 74 -3.05 5.80 -6.97
CA PHE A 74 -3.93 4.83 -7.60
C PHE A 74 -5.39 4.92 -7.09
N ALA A 75 -5.59 5.09 -5.79
CA ALA A 75 -6.93 5.22 -5.21
C ALA A 75 -7.61 6.53 -5.63
N GLU A 76 -6.84 7.62 -5.71
CA GLU A 76 -7.31 8.92 -6.21
C GLU A 76 -7.72 8.81 -7.69
N GLU A 77 -6.92 8.17 -8.56
CA GLU A 77 -7.28 7.90 -9.96
C GLU A 77 -8.57 7.06 -10.08
N ALA A 78 -8.74 6.03 -9.24
CA ALA A 78 -9.94 5.21 -9.25
C ALA A 78 -11.20 5.99 -8.85
N LEU A 79 -11.08 6.89 -7.87
CA LEU A 79 -12.17 7.78 -7.43
C LEU A 79 -12.51 8.84 -8.49
N GLU A 80 -11.52 9.35 -9.23
CA GLU A 80 -11.75 10.28 -10.34
C GLU A 80 -12.48 9.58 -11.50
N ALA A 81 -12.13 8.31 -11.78
CA ALA A 81 -12.75 7.53 -12.84
C ALA A 81 -14.19 7.10 -12.53
N ASP A 82 -14.50 6.80 -11.27
CA ASP A 82 -15.84 6.44 -10.78
C ASP A 82 -16.10 7.08 -9.41
N PRO A 83 -16.48 8.36 -9.37
CA PRO A 83 -16.80 9.06 -8.12
C PRO A 83 -17.95 8.43 -7.33
N SER A 84 -18.95 7.87 -8.04
CA SER A 84 -20.11 7.21 -7.44
C SER A 84 -19.78 5.83 -6.85
N GLY A 85 -18.73 5.21 -7.31
CA GLY A 85 -18.24 3.92 -6.81
C GLY A 85 -17.58 4.02 -5.43
N CYS A 86 -17.08 5.18 -5.03
CA CYS A 86 -16.44 5.41 -3.73
C CYS A 86 -15.42 4.30 -3.38
N LEU A 87 -15.59 3.69 -2.21
CA LEU A 87 -14.74 2.58 -1.76
C LEU A 87 -14.79 1.36 -2.69
N GLY A 88 -15.91 1.14 -3.38
CA GLY A 88 -16.06 0.06 -4.36
C GLY A 88 -15.13 0.25 -5.56
N ALA A 89 -15.05 1.46 -6.10
CA ALA A 89 -14.14 1.79 -7.20
C ALA A 89 -12.66 1.48 -6.82
N ILE A 90 -12.24 1.84 -5.61
CA ILE A 90 -10.89 1.53 -5.12
C ILE A 90 -10.68 0.02 -4.99
N ALA A 91 -11.66 -0.71 -4.44
CA ALA A 91 -11.56 -2.15 -4.22
C ALA A 91 -11.48 -2.94 -5.54
N ASP A 92 -12.30 -2.58 -6.52
CA ASP A 92 -12.34 -3.21 -7.84
C ASP A 92 -11.05 -2.92 -8.62
N ALA A 93 -10.62 -1.67 -8.63
CA ALA A 93 -9.38 -1.27 -9.25
C ALA A 93 -8.15 -1.92 -8.58
N TYR A 94 -8.15 -2.03 -7.23
CA TYR A 94 -7.10 -2.74 -6.47
C TYR A 94 -7.03 -4.21 -6.88
N THR A 95 -8.17 -4.87 -7.02
CA THR A 95 -8.21 -6.28 -7.44
C THR A 95 -7.61 -6.46 -8.83
N ALA A 96 -7.92 -5.57 -9.77
CA ALA A 96 -7.39 -5.61 -11.14
C ALA A 96 -5.88 -5.34 -11.23
N LYS A 97 -5.32 -4.49 -10.36
CA LYS A 97 -3.90 -4.06 -10.39
C LYS A 97 -3.06 -4.64 -9.23
N ARG A 98 -3.58 -5.59 -8.47
CA ARG A 98 -2.98 -6.12 -7.24
C ARG A 98 -1.50 -6.51 -7.37
N ALA A 99 -1.10 -7.08 -8.51
CA ALA A 99 0.30 -7.47 -8.75
C ALA A 99 1.29 -6.31 -8.67
N LYS A 100 0.82 -5.07 -8.84
CA LYS A 100 1.62 -3.83 -8.78
C LYS A 100 1.50 -3.12 -7.43
N LEU A 101 0.40 -3.36 -6.69
CA LEU A 101 0.08 -2.67 -5.45
C LEU A 101 0.44 -3.55 -4.25
N ARG A 102 1.58 -3.31 -3.64
CA ARG A 102 2.20 -4.18 -2.64
C ARG A 102 2.08 -3.69 -1.19
N LEU A 103 1.28 -2.64 -0.95
CA LEU A 103 1.19 -1.98 0.35
C LEU A 103 0.83 -2.96 1.48
N VAL A 104 -0.24 -3.74 1.29
CA VAL A 104 -0.71 -4.67 2.34
C VAL A 104 0.27 -5.82 2.56
N ASP A 105 0.93 -6.29 1.50
CA ASP A 105 1.98 -7.32 1.60
C ASP A 105 3.17 -6.83 2.42
N LEU A 106 3.63 -5.59 2.18
CA LEU A 106 4.69 -4.97 2.96
C LEU A 106 4.28 -4.73 4.41
N TRP A 107 3.02 -4.38 4.68
CA TRP A 107 2.51 -4.24 6.04
C TRP A 107 2.55 -5.55 6.81
N ILE A 108 2.10 -6.66 6.20
CA ILE A 108 2.16 -7.99 6.83
C ILE A 108 3.59 -8.36 7.18
N GLN A 109 4.56 -8.06 6.31
CA GLN A 109 5.97 -8.27 6.60
C GLN A 109 6.46 -7.33 7.72
N ALA A 110 6.10 -6.04 7.66
CA ALA A 110 6.49 -5.06 8.65
C ALA A 110 5.94 -5.36 10.05
N LEU A 111 4.75 -5.97 10.17
CA LEU A 111 4.20 -6.41 11.45
C LEU A 111 5.12 -7.42 12.17
N THR A 112 5.75 -8.33 11.43
CA THR A 112 6.70 -9.28 12.00
C THR A 112 7.95 -8.59 12.54
N GLU A 113 8.47 -7.60 11.82
CA GLU A 113 9.66 -6.85 12.22
C GLU A 113 9.35 -5.84 13.35
N ALA A 114 8.14 -5.29 13.38
CA ALA A 114 7.69 -4.31 14.38
C ALA A 114 7.72 -4.87 15.81
N SER A 115 7.61 -6.18 16.01
CA SER A 115 7.72 -6.81 17.33
C SER A 115 9.12 -6.71 17.92
N GLY A 116 10.16 -6.59 17.09
CA GLY A 116 11.56 -6.49 17.48
C GLY A 116 12.21 -5.12 17.25
N ASP A 117 11.53 -4.20 16.54
CA ASP A 117 12.08 -2.86 16.24
C ASP A 117 11.02 -1.78 16.49
N PRO A 118 11.18 -0.98 17.59
CA PRO A 118 10.22 0.06 17.96
C PRO A 118 10.13 1.20 16.92
N VAL A 119 11.16 1.41 16.11
CA VAL A 119 11.16 2.43 15.05
C VAL A 119 10.26 1.97 13.89
N ILE A 120 10.38 0.71 13.47
CA ILE A 120 9.47 0.12 12.47
C ILE A 120 8.04 0.11 13.00
N ALA A 121 7.84 -0.28 14.27
CA ALA A 121 6.52 -0.28 14.91
C ALA A 121 5.87 1.11 14.91
N LYS A 122 6.63 2.15 15.22
CA LYS A 122 6.15 3.54 15.21
C LYS A 122 5.77 3.98 13.79
N ALA A 123 6.64 3.76 12.82
CA ALA A 123 6.42 4.12 11.43
C ALA A 123 5.20 3.40 10.85
N LEU A 124 5.06 2.10 11.11
CA LEU A 124 3.91 1.31 10.65
C LEU A 124 2.60 1.82 11.24
N ARG A 125 2.57 2.14 12.55
CA ARG A 125 1.38 2.74 13.18
C ARG A 125 0.99 4.07 12.53
N GLN A 126 1.96 4.93 12.27
CA GLN A 126 1.72 6.22 11.61
C GLN A 126 1.16 6.03 10.20
N GLN A 127 1.73 5.10 9.45
CA GLN A 127 1.28 4.82 8.10
C GLN A 127 -0.12 4.23 8.06
N ILE A 128 -0.41 3.22 8.91
CA ILE A 128 -1.77 2.64 8.98
C ILE A 128 -2.80 3.71 9.38
N ARG A 129 -2.43 4.62 10.28
CA ARG A 129 -3.30 5.74 10.65
C ARG A 129 -3.54 6.70 9.48
N ALA A 130 -2.50 7.04 8.71
CA ALA A 130 -2.65 7.88 7.52
C ALA A 130 -3.56 7.24 6.45
N VAL A 131 -3.44 5.92 6.27
CA VAL A 131 -4.34 5.16 5.38
C VAL A 131 -5.78 5.17 5.90
N HIS A 132 -5.97 5.00 7.20
CA HIS A 132 -7.28 5.09 7.83
C HIS A 132 -7.91 6.47 7.60
N ASP A 133 -7.18 7.55 7.85
CA ASP A 133 -7.66 8.91 7.70
C ASP A 133 -8.04 9.24 6.24
N PHE A 134 -7.28 8.69 5.29
CA PHE A 134 -7.61 8.77 3.87
C PHE A 134 -8.96 8.12 3.57
N PHE A 135 -9.20 6.87 4.00
CA PHE A 135 -10.46 6.18 3.76
C PHE A 135 -11.63 6.81 4.51
N ALA A 136 -11.45 7.25 5.74
CA ALA A 136 -12.47 7.99 6.48
C ALA A 136 -12.86 9.28 5.73
N GLY A 137 -11.87 9.96 5.13
CA GLY A 137 -12.12 11.12 4.26
C GLY A 137 -12.91 10.78 2.99
N VAL A 138 -12.62 9.65 2.34
CA VAL A 138 -13.39 9.17 1.18
C VAL A 138 -14.84 8.88 1.58
N ILE A 139 -15.05 8.22 2.73
CA ILE A 139 -16.41 7.90 3.23
C ILE A 139 -17.19 9.18 3.54
N ARG A 140 -16.59 10.14 4.26
CA ARG A 140 -17.24 11.42 4.56
C ARG A 140 -17.67 12.18 3.29
N ARG A 141 -16.82 12.19 2.27
CA ARG A 141 -17.19 12.77 0.96
C ARG A 141 -18.37 12.03 0.34
N GLY A 142 -18.32 10.70 0.27
CA GLY A 142 -19.42 9.91 -0.28
C GLY A 142 -20.74 10.09 0.46
N GLN A 143 -20.71 10.34 1.77
CA GLN A 143 -21.88 10.70 2.57
C GLN A 143 -22.40 12.11 2.24
N SER A 144 -21.50 13.09 2.12
CA SER A 144 -21.86 14.47 1.73
C SER A 144 -22.47 14.52 0.33
N ASP A 145 -22.01 13.68 -0.58
CA ASP A 145 -22.49 13.58 -1.96
C ASP A 145 -23.77 12.73 -2.09
N GLY A 146 -24.28 12.18 -0.98
CA GLY A 146 -25.48 11.33 -0.95
C GLY A 146 -25.30 9.95 -1.55
N VAL A 147 -24.05 9.53 -1.79
CA VAL A 147 -23.71 8.20 -2.36
C VAL A 147 -23.66 7.13 -1.28
N LEU A 148 -23.18 7.48 -0.08
CA LEU A 148 -23.06 6.58 1.06
C LEU A 148 -24.04 6.95 2.17
N ASN A 149 -24.46 5.93 2.91
CA ASN A 149 -25.37 6.08 4.04
C ASN A 149 -24.79 7.04 5.10
N PRO A 150 -25.46 8.16 5.42
CA PRO A 150 -24.98 9.16 6.36
C PRO A 150 -24.95 8.67 7.83
N ASP A 151 -25.69 7.60 8.17
CA ASP A 151 -25.78 7.07 9.52
C ASP A 151 -24.59 6.17 9.89
N ARG A 152 -23.66 5.94 8.96
CA ARG A 152 -22.47 5.13 9.20
C ARG A 152 -21.33 5.98 9.76
N ASP A 153 -20.67 5.46 10.78
CA ASP A 153 -19.46 6.09 11.33
C ASP A 153 -18.28 5.95 10.37
N PRO A 154 -17.79 7.04 9.75
CA PRO A 154 -16.70 6.98 8.77
C PRO A 154 -15.41 6.38 9.32
N GLU A 155 -15.13 6.61 10.60
CA GLU A 155 -13.91 6.12 11.25
C GLU A 155 -13.97 4.60 11.43
N ALA A 156 -15.10 4.08 11.92
CA ALA A 156 -15.30 2.64 12.04
C ALA A 156 -15.30 1.93 10.69
N GLU A 157 -15.98 2.52 9.70
CA GLU A 157 -16.06 1.95 8.35
C GLU A 157 -14.70 1.93 7.63
N ALA A 158 -13.85 2.93 7.86
CA ALA A 158 -12.48 2.94 7.35
C ALA A 158 -11.66 1.75 7.88
N TRP A 159 -11.76 1.43 9.17
CA TRP A 159 -11.11 0.24 9.74
C TRP A 159 -11.64 -1.06 9.14
N ILE A 160 -12.95 -1.16 8.92
CA ILE A 160 -13.55 -2.34 8.30
C ILE A 160 -13.07 -2.49 6.85
N PHE A 161 -12.94 -1.39 6.11
CA PHE A 161 -12.40 -1.42 4.75
C PHE A 161 -10.95 -1.89 4.71
N ILE A 162 -10.10 -1.38 5.60
CA ILE A 162 -8.70 -1.81 5.74
C ILE A 162 -8.63 -3.30 6.08
N SER A 163 -9.48 -3.79 7.00
CA SER A 163 -9.51 -5.21 7.38
C SER A 163 -9.90 -6.11 6.20
N GLY A 164 -10.79 -5.65 5.32
CA GLY A 164 -11.13 -6.34 4.07
C GLY A 164 -9.93 -6.48 3.12
N GLY A 165 -9.09 -5.46 3.02
CA GLY A 165 -7.84 -5.51 2.25
C GLY A 165 -6.83 -6.52 2.83
N LEU A 166 -6.70 -6.57 4.16
CA LEU A 166 -5.87 -7.58 4.85
C LEU A 166 -6.40 -9.00 4.59
N LEU A 167 -7.71 -9.21 4.74
CA LEU A 167 -8.34 -10.50 4.48
C LEU A 167 -8.14 -10.96 3.04
N ALA A 168 -8.32 -10.06 2.06
CA ALA A 168 -8.08 -10.35 0.65
C ALA A 168 -6.61 -10.70 0.36
N THR A 169 -5.67 -10.15 1.12
CA THR A 169 -4.25 -10.48 0.97
C THR A 169 -3.93 -11.84 1.58
N ILE A 170 -4.51 -12.17 2.72
CA ILE A 170 -4.40 -13.50 3.35
C ILE A 170 -4.98 -14.56 2.41
N ASP A 171 -6.18 -14.33 1.87
CA ASP A 171 -6.85 -15.21 0.92
C ASP A 171 -5.94 -15.54 -0.28
N HIS A 172 -5.38 -14.50 -0.89
CA HIS A 172 -4.47 -14.67 -2.01
C HIS A 172 -3.20 -15.44 -1.66
N ARG A 173 -2.56 -15.14 -0.51
CA ARG A 173 -1.32 -15.81 -0.07
C ARG A 173 -1.54 -17.29 0.24
N LEU A 174 -2.74 -17.65 0.63
CA LEU A 174 -3.15 -19.03 0.92
C LEU A 174 -3.80 -19.73 -0.28
N GLY A 175 -3.68 -19.16 -1.49
CA GLY A 175 -4.16 -19.79 -2.71
C GLY A 175 -5.68 -19.84 -2.85
N GLY A 176 -6.40 -18.86 -2.28
CA GLY A 176 -7.85 -18.77 -2.37
C GLY A 176 -8.57 -19.48 -1.22
N LEU A 177 -8.13 -19.22 0.02
CA LEU A 177 -8.72 -19.76 1.25
C LEU A 177 -10.25 -19.60 1.33
N LEU A 178 -10.74 -18.43 0.89
CA LEU A 178 -12.15 -18.05 1.01
C LEU A 178 -13.00 -18.46 -0.22
N GLY A 179 -12.37 -18.91 -1.31
CA GLY A 179 -13.09 -19.23 -2.54
C GLY A 179 -14.01 -18.05 -2.97
N GLY A 180 -15.31 -18.32 -3.13
CA GLY A 180 -16.30 -17.29 -3.47
C GLY A 180 -16.78 -16.41 -2.31
N ASP A 181 -16.38 -16.68 -1.07
CA ASP A 181 -16.89 -15.96 0.10
C ASP A 181 -16.34 -14.52 0.15
N LEU A 182 -15.16 -14.24 -0.42
CA LEU A 182 -14.61 -12.89 -0.47
C LEU A 182 -15.55 -11.93 -1.25
N ASP A 183 -16.12 -12.41 -2.37
CA ASP A 183 -17.05 -11.60 -3.16
C ASP A 183 -18.39 -11.45 -2.46
N ARG A 184 -18.83 -12.46 -1.71
CA ARG A 184 -20.03 -12.37 -0.84
C ARG A 184 -19.84 -11.31 0.24
N VAL A 185 -18.66 -11.29 0.90
CA VAL A 185 -18.31 -10.28 1.92
C VAL A 185 -18.33 -8.88 1.29
N ARG A 186 -17.70 -8.71 0.13
CA ARG A 186 -17.68 -7.42 -0.60
C ARG A 186 -19.08 -6.94 -0.96
N SER A 187 -19.90 -7.82 -1.52
CA SER A 187 -21.28 -7.50 -1.93
C SER A 187 -22.13 -7.12 -0.72
N SER A 188 -22.03 -7.86 0.37
CA SER A 188 -22.72 -7.57 1.63
C SER A 188 -22.30 -6.20 2.20
N ARG A 189 -21.00 -5.91 2.20
CA ARG A 189 -20.50 -4.61 2.68
C ARG A 189 -20.96 -3.45 1.78
N ARG A 190 -20.93 -3.63 0.47
CA ARG A 190 -21.43 -2.62 -0.47
C ARG A 190 -22.90 -2.31 -0.22
N ALA A 191 -23.73 -3.33 -0.10
CA ALA A 191 -25.15 -3.14 0.21
C ALA A 191 -25.34 -2.40 1.55
N TRP A 192 -24.60 -2.78 2.57
CA TRP A 192 -24.62 -2.13 3.89
C TRP A 192 -24.25 -0.65 3.85
N MET A 193 -23.23 -0.29 3.08
CA MET A 193 -22.77 1.09 2.93
C MET A 193 -23.72 1.98 2.14
N LEU A 194 -24.54 1.39 1.26
CA LEU A 194 -25.52 2.11 0.42
C LEU A 194 -26.92 2.18 1.05
N GLN A 195 -27.25 1.33 2.03
CA GLN A 195 -28.56 1.34 2.68
C GLN A 195 -28.72 2.60 3.54
N SER A 196 -29.73 3.42 3.21
CA SER A 196 -30.24 4.42 4.13
C SER A 196 -30.85 3.71 5.34
N GLY A 197 -30.64 4.22 6.55
CA GLY A 197 -31.27 3.69 7.75
C GLY A 197 -32.80 3.67 7.59
N ALA A 198 -33.42 2.56 7.99
CA ALA A 198 -34.86 2.44 8.03
C ALA A 198 -35.45 3.28 9.16
#